data_48c9c2811b1858d474a050d0d93bbc07
#
_entry.id   48c9c2811b1858d474a050d0d93bbc07
#
_cell.length_a   1.000
_cell.length_b   1.000
_cell.length_c   1.000
_cell.angle_alpha   90.00
_cell.angle_beta   90.00
_cell.angle_gamma   90.00
#
_symmetry.space_group_name_H-M   'P 1'
#
loop_
_entity.id
_entity.type
_entity.pdbx_description
1 polymer ?
#
loop_
_entity_poly.entity_id
_entity_poly.type
_entity_poly.pdbx_seq_one_letter_code
_entity_poly.pdbx_strand_id
1 'polypeptide(L)'
;MAKRKITETDGWLIDGRNNRCSSSYWGSREAAEKALLSNKNCRDCIDCSDCSRCSGCSDCSDCSRCYDVKNVNGEPINVPVIPSIHKAVFAAVTVEGALNMGSWHQGGFCGTTHCRAGWVTHLAGKEGKALEERFNTELAAMLIYRASGYEINPGRFYDTNAEALA
;
A
#
# COMPACT_ATOMS: atom_id res chain seq x y z
N MET A 1 17.70 16.39 22.17
CA MET A 1 16.93 16.15 20.92
C MET A 1 16.18 17.43 20.58
N ALA A 2 16.42 18.03 19.41
CA ALA A 2 15.69 19.22 18.98
C ALA A 2 14.22 18.84 18.75
N LYS A 3 13.29 19.57 19.39
CA LYS A 3 11.86 19.41 19.14
C LYS A 3 11.58 19.72 17.67
N ARG A 4 10.95 18.79 16.92
CA ARG A 4 10.49 19.06 15.56
C ARG A 4 9.58 20.29 15.59
N LYS A 5 9.88 21.28 14.75
CA LYS A 5 9.02 22.46 14.61
C LYS A 5 7.75 22.02 13.88
N ILE A 6 6.61 22.10 14.55
CA ILE A 6 5.29 21.80 13.97
C ILE A 6 4.54 23.10 13.82
N THR A 7 4.02 23.34 12.62
CA THR A 7 3.14 24.47 12.29
C THR A 7 1.74 23.97 11.99
N GLU A 8 0.74 24.83 12.12
CA GLU A 8 -0.64 24.50 11.78
C GLU A 8 -1.14 25.46 10.70
N THR A 9 -1.73 24.93 9.65
CA THR A 9 -2.32 25.67 8.55
C THR A 9 -3.57 24.94 8.06
N ASP A 10 -4.71 25.64 8.03
CA ASP A 10 -5.99 25.12 7.53
C ASP A 10 -6.40 23.75 8.15
N GLY A 11 -6.18 23.57 9.45
CA GLY A 11 -6.50 22.34 10.16
C GLY A 11 -5.51 21.19 9.92
N TRP A 12 -4.37 21.50 9.29
CA TRP A 12 -3.26 20.56 9.12
C TRP A 12 -2.08 20.92 9.99
N LEU A 13 -1.60 19.96 10.75
CA LEU A 13 -0.30 20.06 11.41
C LEU A 13 0.79 19.63 10.41
N ILE A 14 1.81 20.45 10.26
CA ILE A 14 2.90 20.28 9.29
C ILE A 14 4.22 20.30 10.04
N ASP A 15 5.04 19.26 9.88
CA ASP A 15 6.38 19.22 10.46
C ASP A 15 7.44 19.83 9.51
N GLY A 16 8.68 19.91 9.99
CA GLY A 16 9.80 20.48 9.23
C GLY A 16 10.20 19.69 7.98
N ARG A 17 9.59 18.51 7.74
CA ARG A 17 9.77 17.68 6.55
C ARG A 17 8.56 17.71 5.62
N ASN A 18 7.62 18.60 5.89
CA ASN A 18 6.35 18.74 5.17
C ASN A 18 5.36 17.57 5.34
N ASN A 19 5.59 16.63 6.27
CA ASN A 19 4.57 15.64 6.64
C ASN A 19 3.36 16.35 7.24
N ARG A 20 2.14 15.87 6.93
CA ARG A 20 0.89 16.53 7.33
C ARG A 20 -0.07 15.55 7.98
N CYS A 21 -0.62 15.93 9.15
CA CYS A 21 -1.73 15.24 9.80
C CYS A 21 -2.89 16.20 10.07
N SER A 22 -4.12 15.75 9.78
CA SER A 22 -5.32 16.56 9.99
C SER A 22 -5.74 16.57 11.45
N SER A 23 -5.87 17.75 12.06
CA SER A 23 -6.40 17.90 13.42
C SER A 23 -7.89 17.53 13.50
N SER A 24 -8.66 17.78 12.44
CA SER A 24 -10.07 17.42 12.38
C SER A 24 -10.30 15.91 12.30
N TYR A 25 -9.44 15.19 11.57
CA TYR A 25 -9.50 13.72 11.50
C TYR A 25 -9.22 13.07 12.86
N TRP A 26 -8.27 13.59 13.61
CA TRP A 26 -7.88 13.06 14.92
C TRP A 26 -8.70 13.61 16.08
N GLY A 27 -9.63 14.57 15.82
CA GLY A 27 -10.49 15.18 16.82
C GLY A 27 -9.80 16.15 17.78
N SER A 28 -8.47 16.22 17.79
CA SER A 28 -7.71 17.22 18.53
C SER A 28 -6.33 17.47 17.93
N ARG A 29 -5.75 18.64 18.25
CA ARG A 29 -4.39 19.01 17.88
C ARG A 29 -3.36 18.04 18.47
N GLU A 30 -3.49 17.69 19.74
CA GLU A 30 -2.57 16.82 20.46
C GLU A 30 -2.55 15.40 19.86
N ALA A 31 -3.73 14.88 19.50
CA ALA A 31 -3.84 13.58 18.85
C ALA A 31 -3.21 13.61 17.45
N ALA A 32 -3.43 14.67 16.67
CA ALA A 32 -2.84 14.86 15.35
C ALA A 32 -1.30 15.04 15.44
N GLU A 33 -0.80 15.75 16.44
CA GLU A 33 0.65 15.91 16.70
C GLU A 33 1.29 14.56 17.03
N LYS A 34 0.65 13.76 17.87
CA LYS A 34 1.11 12.40 18.19
C LYS A 34 1.11 11.51 16.96
N ALA A 35 0.08 11.60 16.10
CA ALA A 35 0.00 10.87 14.86
C ALA A 35 1.10 11.32 13.87
N LEU A 36 1.33 12.61 13.73
CA LEU A 36 2.39 13.17 12.90
C LEU A 36 3.78 12.69 13.34
N LEU A 37 4.02 12.65 14.65
CA LEU A 37 5.27 12.16 15.21
C LEU A 37 5.45 10.63 15.02
N SER A 38 4.35 9.88 14.93
CA SER A 38 4.35 8.44 14.67
C SER A 38 4.10 8.08 13.19
N ASN A 39 3.97 9.08 12.30
CA ASN A 39 3.71 8.92 10.87
C ASN A 39 2.49 8.02 10.55
N LYS A 40 1.38 8.24 11.25
CA LYS A 40 0.12 7.49 11.04
C LYS A 40 -0.96 8.39 10.46
N ASN A 41 -1.62 7.96 9.38
CA ASN A 41 -2.65 8.71 8.66
C ASN A 41 -2.21 10.14 8.26
N CYS A 42 -0.97 10.29 7.84
CA CYS A 42 -0.37 11.55 7.43
C CYS A 42 -0.32 11.67 5.90
N ARG A 43 0.01 12.85 5.40
CA ARG A 43 0.27 13.10 3.98
C ARG A 43 1.70 13.55 3.77
N ASP A 44 2.20 13.33 2.55
CA ASP A 44 3.50 13.79 2.08
C ASP A 44 4.65 13.38 3.04
N CYS A 45 4.61 12.14 3.55
CA CYS A 45 5.65 11.62 4.44
C CYS A 45 6.98 11.47 3.70
N ILE A 46 8.06 11.98 4.29
CA ILE A 46 9.41 11.92 3.74
C ILE A 46 10.37 11.40 4.81
N ASP A 47 11.30 10.51 4.45
CA ASP A 47 12.31 9.92 5.35
C ASP A 47 11.71 9.39 6.67
N CYS A 48 10.58 8.72 6.59
CA CYS A 48 9.89 8.20 7.75
C CYS A 48 10.00 6.68 7.83
N SER A 49 9.98 6.15 9.05
CA SER A 49 9.83 4.72 9.30
C SER A 49 8.45 4.41 9.89
N ASP A 50 8.01 3.16 9.75
CA ASP A 50 6.76 2.65 10.31
C ASP A 50 5.51 3.44 9.89
N CYS A 51 5.49 3.97 8.67
CA CYS A 51 4.34 4.69 8.14
C CYS A 51 3.13 3.77 8.01
N SER A 52 1.96 4.23 8.44
CA SER A 52 0.72 3.51 8.21
C SER A 52 -0.41 4.41 7.76
N ARG A 53 -1.16 3.99 6.73
CA ARG A 53 -2.30 4.72 6.14
C ARG A 53 -1.96 6.14 5.70
N CYS A 54 -0.70 6.37 5.32
CA CYS A 54 -0.23 7.66 4.84
C CYS A 54 -0.34 7.76 3.31
N SER A 55 -0.32 8.98 2.78
CA SER A 55 -0.32 9.24 1.33
C SER A 55 0.84 10.12 0.92
N GLY A 56 1.29 10.02 -0.33
CA GLY A 56 2.40 10.80 -0.84
C GLY A 56 3.75 10.44 -0.21
N CYS A 57 3.92 9.21 0.28
CA CYS A 57 5.16 8.78 0.93
C CYS A 57 6.34 8.78 -0.04
N SER A 58 7.48 9.31 0.39
CA SER A 58 8.76 9.17 -0.31
C SER A 58 9.86 8.82 0.69
N ASP A 59 10.85 8.04 0.23
CA ASP A 59 12.02 7.66 1.01
C ASP A 59 11.70 7.06 2.40
N CYS A 60 10.55 6.39 2.50
CA CYS A 60 10.07 5.79 3.75
C CYS A 60 10.35 4.29 3.78
N SER A 61 10.61 3.75 4.98
CA SER A 61 10.72 2.30 5.24
C SER A 61 9.49 1.79 5.99
N ASP A 62 9.27 0.47 5.93
CA ASP A 62 8.25 -0.23 6.72
C ASP A 62 6.82 0.35 6.59
N CYS A 63 6.49 0.85 5.38
CA CYS A 63 5.18 1.42 5.10
C CYS A 63 4.09 0.35 5.04
N SER A 64 2.98 0.56 5.74
CA SER A 64 1.78 -0.26 5.64
C SER A 64 0.55 0.57 5.28
N ARG A 65 -0.26 0.08 4.33
CA ARG A 65 -1.48 0.76 3.86
C ARG A 65 -1.25 2.22 3.43
N CYS A 66 -0.06 2.51 2.91
CA CYS A 66 0.28 3.83 2.40
C CYS A 66 -0.01 3.92 0.90
N TYR A 67 -0.33 5.12 0.42
CA TYR A 67 -0.65 5.42 -0.98
C TYR A 67 0.42 6.35 -1.55
N ASP A 68 0.60 6.30 -2.87
CA ASP A 68 1.53 7.20 -3.57
C ASP A 68 2.99 7.13 -3.08
N VAL A 69 3.47 5.93 -2.79
CA VAL A 69 4.89 5.75 -2.41
C VAL A 69 5.76 5.95 -3.65
N LYS A 70 6.67 6.92 -3.61
CA LYS A 70 7.52 7.29 -4.76
C LYS A 70 8.89 6.62 -4.70
N ASN A 71 9.55 6.69 -3.54
CA ASN A 71 10.86 6.10 -3.30
C ASN A 71 10.89 5.42 -1.93
N VAL A 72 11.79 4.48 -1.75
CA VAL A 72 12.10 3.89 -0.45
C VAL A 72 13.60 3.85 -0.27
N ASN A 73 14.10 4.40 0.84
CA ASN A 73 15.52 4.52 1.13
C ASN A 73 16.33 5.23 0.01
N GLY A 74 15.73 6.25 -0.62
CA GLY A 74 16.36 7.02 -1.70
C GLY A 74 16.42 6.31 -3.06
N GLU A 75 15.96 5.06 -3.15
CA GLU A 75 15.94 4.30 -4.40
C GLU A 75 14.59 4.39 -5.10
N PRO A 76 14.56 4.65 -6.41
CA PRO A 76 13.32 4.63 -7.19
C PRO A 76 12.66 3.26 -7.09
N ILE A 77 11.33 3.26 -6.95
CA ILE A 77 10.57 2.03 -6.95
C ILE A 77 10.30 1.64 -8.41
N ASN A 78 10.87 0.53 -8.85
CA ASN A 78 10.49 -0.07 -10.12
C ASN A 78 9.21 -0.86 -9.93
N VAL A 79 8.08 -0.26 -10.31
CA VAL A 79 6.76 -0.90 -10.21
C VAL A 79 6.44 -1.57 -11.54
N PRO A 80 6.27 -2.91 -11.58
CA PRO A 80 5.94 -3.62 -12.80
C PRO A 80 4.55 -3.25 -13.32
N VAL A 81 4.41 -3.25 -14.64
CA VAL A 81 3.14 -3.01 -15.34
C VAL A 81 2.61 -4.32 -15.88
N ILE A 82 1.36 -4.64 -15.59
CA ILE A 82 0.65 -5.81 -16.12
C ILE A 82 -0.35 -5.32 -17.19
N PRO A 83 -0.13 -5.61 -18.46
CA PRO A 83 -1.09 -5.25 -19.52
C PRO A 83 -2.46 -5.87 -19.25
N SER A 84 -3.53 -5.06 -19.34
CA SER A 84 -4.91 -5.52 -19.10
C SER A 84 -5.08 -6.24 -17.75
N ILE A 85 -4.51 -5.69 -16.69
CA ILE A 85 -4.39 -6.31 -15.36
C ILE A 85 -5.69 -6.95 -14.86
N HIS A 86 -6.85 -6.31 -15.05
CA HIS A 86 -8.14 -6.88 -14.65
C HIS A 86 -8.43 -8.21 -15.37
N LYS A 87 -8.16 -8.31 -16.67
CA LYS A 87 -8.33 -9.55 -17.42
C LYS A 87 -7.34 -10.62 -16.99
N ALA A 88 -6.09 -10.23 -16.77
CA ALA A 88 -5.05 -11.16 -16.33
C ALA A 88 -5.35 -11.74 -14.95
N VAL A 89 -5.73 -10.89 -13.98
CA VAL A 89 -6.13 -11.32 -12.64
C VAL A 89 -7.39 -12.15 -12.69
N PHE A 90 -8.42 -11.73 -13.44
CA PHE A 90 -9.67 -12.48 -13.57
C PHE A 90 -9.42 -13.88 -14.15
N ALA A 91 -8.63 -13.99 -15.19
CA ALA A 91 -8.27 -15.28 -15.78
C ALA A 91 -7.54 -16.19 -14.77
N ALA A 92 -6.67 -15.64 -13.94
CA ALA A 92 -5.95 -16.39 -12.91
C ALA A 92 -6.88 -16.87 -11.78
N VAL A 93 -7.75 -16.01 -11.26
CA VAL A 93 -8.64 -16.33 -10.12
C VAL A 93 -9.79 -17.26 -10.48
N THR A 94 -10.17 -17.35 -11.77
CA THR A 94 -11.25 -18.24 -12.23
C THR A 94 -10.81 -19.68 -12.48
N VAL A 95 -9.53 -19.98 -12.42
CA VAL A 95 -9.05 -21.37 -12.44
C VAL A 95 -9.50 -22.06 -11.16
N GLU A 96 -10.02 -23.28 -11.28
CA GLU A 96 -10.50 -24.05 -10.13
C GLU A 96 -9.39 -24.22 -9.08
N GLY A 97 -9.70 -23.86 -7.82
CA GLY A 97 -8.76 -23.95 -6.71
C GLY A 97 -7.66 -22.88 -6.66
N ALA A 98 -7.66 -21.94 -7.62
CA ALA A 98 -6.63 -20.90 -7.70
C ALA A 98 -6.88 -19.71 -6.76
N LEU A 99 -8.12 -19.48 -6.34
CA LEU A 99 -8.49 -18.35 -5.49
C LEU A 99 -8.72 -18.79 -4.04
N ASN A 100 -8.01 -18.16 -3.11
CA ASN A 100 -8.27 -18.24 -1.68
C ASN A 100 -8.12 -16.84 -1.05
N MET A 101 -9.23 -16.17 -0.79
CA MET A 101 -9.22 -14.83 -0.21
C MET A 101 -8.84 -14.80 1.27
N GLY A 102 -8.75 -15.96 1.94
CA GLY A 102 -8.27 -16.10 3.32
C GLY A 102 -6.75 -16.11 3.48
N SER A 103 -5.99 -16.12 2.38
CA SER A 103 -4.52 -16.18 2.42
C SER A 103 -3.90 -15.41 1.25
N TRP A 104 -2.89 -14.59 1.53
CA TRP A 104 -2.17 -13.87 0.47
C TRP A 104 -1.55 -14.84 -0.54
N HIS A 105 -0.84 -15.84 -0.05
CA HIS A 105 -0.23 -16.90 -0.83
C HIS A 105 -0.36 -18.24 -0.09
N GLN A 106 -0.71 -19.25 -0.81
CA GLN A 106 -0.75 -20.61 -0.30
C GLN A 106 -0.06 -21.54 -1.30
N GLY A 107 1.07 -22.11 -0.89
CA GLY A 107 1.75 -23.15 -1.67
C GLY A 107 1.08 -24.49 -1.47
N GLY A 108 0.82 -25.22 -2.56
CA GLY A 108 0.29 -26.59 -2.54
C GLY A 108 1.00 -27.46 -3.56
N PHE A 109 0.85 -28.79 -3.44
CA PHE A 109 1.56 -29.81 -4.24
C PHE A 109 1.27 -29.74 -5.76
N CYS A 110 0.18 -29.06 -6.18
CA CYS A 110 -0.28 -29.02 -7.57
C CYS A 110 -0.66 -27.62 -8.08
N GLY A 111 -0.33 -26.55 -7.39
CA GLY A 111 -0.65 -25.21 -7.89
C GLY A 111 -0.41 -24.11 -6.87
N THR A 112 -0.32 -22.90 -7.37
CA THR A 112 -0.27 -21.69 -6.57
C THR A 112 -1.68 -21.21 -6.34
N THR A 113 -2.08 -21.09 -5.08
CA THR A 113 -3.36 -20.50 -4.66
C THR A 113 -3.06 -19.17 -3.99
N HIS A 114 -3.74 -18.12 -4.42
CA HIS A 114 -3.53 -16.78 -3.90
C HIS A 114 -4.87 -16.06 -3.69
N CYS A 115 -4.89 -15.04 -2.83
CA CYS A 115 -5.94 -14.04 -2.89
C CYS A 115 -5.76 -13.13 -4.12
N ARG A 116 -6.70 -12.22 -4.34
CA ARG A 116 -6.63 -11.27 -5.48
C ARG A 116 -5.32 -10.46 -5.48
N ALA A 117 -4.89 -9.92 -4.33
CA ALA A 117 -3.62 -9.17 -4.24
C ALA A 117 -2.41 -10.07 -4.48
N GLY A 118 -2.41 -11.29 -3.93
CA GLY A 118 -1.36 -12.26 -4.16
C GLY A 118 -1.23 -12.67 -5.64
N TRP A 119 -2.35 -12.78 -6.37
CA TRP A 119 -2.32 -13.00 -7.81
C TRP A 119 -1.69 -11.84 -8.57
N VAL A 120 -1.94 -10.59 -8.15
CA VAL A 120 -1.31 -9.42 -8.78
C VAL A 120 0.22 -9.48 -8.63
N THR A 121 0.72 -9.72 -7.43
CA THR A 121 2.17 -9.82 -7.20
C THR A 121 2.78 -11.03 -7.89
N HIS A 122 2.06 -12.16 -7.92
CA HIS A 122 2.48 -13.38 -8.64
C HIS A 122 2.59 -13.15 -10.16
N LEU A 123 1.57 -12.54 -10.78
CA LEU A 123 1.56 -12.24 -12.22
C LEU A 123 2.65 -11.22 -12.62
N ALA A 124 3.05 -10.36 -11.71
CA ALA A 124 4.18 -9.43 -11.90
C ALA A 124 5.55 -10.11 -11.76
N GLY A 125 5.60 -11.40 -11.45
CA GLY A 125 6.81 -12.22 -11.44
C GLY A 125 7.82 -11.79 -10.38
N LYS A 126 9.11 -11.82 -10.74
CA LYS A 126 10.20 -11.49 -9.80
C LYS A 126 10.13 -10.06 -9.28
N GLU A 127 9.71 -9.12 -10.13
CA GLU A 127 9.59 -7.70 -9.76
C GLU A 127 8.42 -7.50 -8.80
N GLY A 128 7.29 -8.19 -9.01
CA GLY A 128 6.16 -8.19 -8.10
C GLY A 128 6.51 -8.76 -6.72
N LYS A 129 7.27 -9.88 -6.71
CA LYS A 129 7.76 -10.47 -5.46
C LYS A 129 8.73 -9.53 -4.71
N ALA A 130 9.67 -8.91 -5.41
CA ALA A 130 10.59 -7.95 -4.81
C ALA A 130 9.85 -6.74 -4.20
N LEU A 131 8.78 -6.29 -4.90
CA LEU A 131 7.94 -5.21 -4.41
C LEU A 131 7.16 -5.63 -3.16
N GLU A 132 6.65 -6.85 -3.12
CA GLU A 132 5.94 -7.44 -1.99
C GLU A 132 6.84 -7.62 -0.76
N GLU A 133 8.07 -8.10 -0.95
CA GLU A 133 9.07 -8.22 0.11
C GLU A 133 9.46 -6.86 0.69
N ARG A 134 9.44 -5.82 -0.13
CA ARG A 134 9.80 -4.45 0.29
C ARG A 134 8.67 -3.76 1.06
N PHE A 135 7.42 -4.06 0.76
CA PHE A 135 6.25 -3.39 1.34
C PHE A 135 5.34 -4.35 2.09
N ASN A 136 4.48 -5.00 1.42
CA ASN A 136 3.59 -6.10 1.77
C ASN A 136 2.73 -6.40 0.53
N THR A 137 1.98 -7.51 0.55
CA THR A 137 1.16 -7.95 -0.59
C THR A 137 0.13 -6.91 -1.02
N GLU A 138 -0.58 -6.30 -0.06
CA GLU A 138 -1.63 -5.31 -0.33
C GLU A 138 -1.07 -4.08 -1.06
N LEU A 139 -0.02 -3.46 -0.50
CA LEU A 139 0.55 -2.25 -1.08
C LEU A 139 1.24 -2.52 -2.40
N ALA A 140 1.96 -3.64 -2.52
CA ALA A 140 2.56 -4.06 -3.78
C ALA A 140 1.50 -4.22 -4.88
N ALA A 141 0.39 -4.89 -4.59
CA ALA A 141 -0.71 -5.05 -5.53
C ALA A 141 -1.34 -3.71 -5.94
N MET A 142 -1.54 -2.80 -4.99
CA MET A 142 -2.06 -1.46 -5.29
C MET A 142 -1.14 -0.67 -6.22
N LEU A 143 0.17 -0.68 -5.95
CA LEU A 143 1.17 -0.01 -6.78
C LEU A 143 1.18 -0.58 -8.20
N ILE A 144 1.11 -1.91 -8.34
CA ILE A 144 1.05 -2.60 -9.64
C ILE A 144 -0.24 -2.25 -10.39
N TYR A 145 -1.40 -2.23 -9.72
CA TYR A 145 -2.66 -1.79 -10.33
C TYR A 145 -2.54 -0.38 -10.87
N ARG A 146 -2.03 0.54 -10.07
CA ARG A 146 -1.87 1.93 -10.45
C ARG A 146 -0.89 2.12 -11.61
N ALA A 147 0.26 1.47 -11.56
CA ALA A 147 1.24 1.48 -12.65
C ALA A 147 0.65 0.91 -13.95
N SER A 148 -0.29 -0.04 -13.83
CA SER A 148 -1.02 -0.65 -14.95
C SER A 148 -2.20 0.21 -15.45
N GLY A 149 -2.39 1.43 -14.90
CA GLY A 149 -3.41 2.40 -15.33
C GLY A 149 -4.78 2.23 -14.68
N TYR A 150 -4.87 1.53 -13.55
CA TYR A 150 -6.12 1.29 -12.82
C TYR A 150 -6.00 1.63 -11.35
N GLU A 151 -7.02 2.27 -10.81
CA GLU A 151 -7.20 2.40 -9.37
C GLU A 151 -8.06 1.26 -8.84
N ILE A 152 -7.65 0.66 -7.74
CA ILE A 152 -8.42 -0.37 -7.06
C ILE A 152 -8.75 0.09 -5.63
N ASN A 153 -10.00 -0.18 -5.21
CA ASN A 153 -10.34 -0.03 -3.81
C ASN A 153 -9.62 -1.13 -2.99
N PRO A 154 -8.77 -0.78 -2.02
CA PRO A 154 -8.06 -1.77 -1.19
C PRO A 154 -8.98 -2.74 -0.47
N GLY A 155 -10.21 -2.33 -0.15
CA GLY A 155 -11.23 -3.20 0.44
C GLY A 155 -11.51 -4.45 -0.38
N ARG A 156 -11.31 -4.39 -1.71
CA ARG A 156 -11.48 -5.56 -2.60
C ARG A 156 -10.47 -6.67 -2.37
N PHE A 157 -9.41 -6.42 -1.64
CA PHE A 157 -8.43 -7.46 -1.25
C PHE A 157 -8.87 -8.26 -0.01
N TYR A 158 -9.96 -7.85 0.63
CA TYR A 158 -10.56 -8.49 1.80
C TYR A 158 -11.95 -9.05 1.52
N ASP A 159 -12.36 -9.10 0.24
CA ASP A 159 -13.59 -9.76 -0.20
C ASP A 159 -13.57 -11.25 0.17
N THR A 160 -14.74 -11.86 0.26
CA THR A 160 -14.87 -13.32 0.25
C THR A 160 -14.58 -13.89 -1.14
N ASN A 161 -14.35 -15.19 -1.27
CA ASN A 161 -14.16 -15.83 -2.59
C ASN A 161 -15.33 -15.54 -3.54
N ALA A 162 -16.56 -15.54 -3.04
CA ALA A 162 -17.75 -15.26 -3.86
C ALA A 162 -17.79 -13.81 -4.35
N GLU A 163 -17.52 -12.85 -3.48
CA GLU A 163 -17.47 -11.42 -3.82
C GLU A 163 -16.31 -11.08 -4.76
N ALA A 164 -15.18 -11.78 -4.61
CA ALA A 164 -14.03 -11.59 -5.48
C ALA A 164 -14.25 -12.06 -6.92
N LEU A 165 -15.20 -12.97 -7.15
CA LEU A 165 -15.56 -13.52 -8.47
C LEU A 165 -16.77 -12.80 -9.08
N ALA A 166 -17.52 -12.00 -8.31
CA ALA A 166 -18.63 -11.19 -8.77
C ALA A 166 -18.17 -9.89 -9.43
#